data_3b89b810176f63f835935bf892382930
#
_entry.id   3b89b810176f63f835935bf892382930
#
_cell.length_a   1.000
_cell.length_b   1.000
_cell.length_c   1.000
_cell.angle_alpha   90.00
_cell.angle_beta   90.00
_cell.angle_gamma   90.00
#
_symmetry.space_group_name_H-M   'P 1'
#
loop_
_entity.id
_entity.type
_entity.pdbx_description
1 polymer ?
#
loop_
_entity_poly.entity_id
_entity_poly.type
_entity_poly.pdbx_seq_one_letter_code
_entity_poly.pdbx_strand_id
1 'polypeptide(L)'
;GPVTLLGDAAHPVLPFLAQGGALAIEDAAVLADALAGEPHDVPSALRAYEAARRPRALRVQQAARENGRIYHMAAPLSLVRNLVMARTSGEAMLARYAWLYGWQPPQHEARRNAA
;
A
#
# COMPACT_ATOMS: atom_id res chain seq x y z
N GLY A 1 -23.26 3.04 -0.22
CA GLY A 1 -23.73 3.84 -1.36
C GLY A 1 -22.94 3.55 -2.63
N PRO A 2 -23.30 4.17 -3.75
CA PRO A 2 -22.65 3.95 -5.07
C PRO A 2 -21.39 4.80 -5.27
N VAL A 3 -20.74 5.25 -4.20
CA VAL A 3 -19.56 6.14 -4.24
C VAL A 3 -18.46 5.52 -3.40
N THR A 4 -17.24 5.53 -3.93
CA THR A 4 -16.02 5.19 -3.20
C THR A 4 -14.92 6.22 -3.48
N LEU A 5 -13.87 6.21 -2.69
CA LEU A 5 -12.68 7.04 -2.85
C LEU A 5 -11.49 6.17 -3.27
N LEU A 6 -10.54 6.78 -3.99
CA LEU A 6 -9.37 6.12 -4.53
C LEU A 6 -8.14 7.02 -4.37
N GLY A 7 -6.96 6.41 -4.19
CA GLY A 7 -5.69 7.11 -4.10
C GLY A 7 -5.63 8.08 -2.92
N ASP A 8 -5.04 9.25 -3.12
CA ASP A 8 -4.84 10.24 -2.07
C ASP A 8 -6.13 10.78 -1.45
N ALA A 9 -7.24 10.73 -2.19
CA ALA A 9 -8.56 11.10 -1.66
C ALA A 9 -9.04 10.12 -0.58
N ALA A 10 -8.65 8.85 -0.67
CA ALA A 10 -9.01 7.81 0.29
C ALA A 10 -7.97 7.68 1.41
N HIS A 11 -6.69 7.77 1.08
CA HIS A 11 -5.59 7.46 1.99
C HIS A 11 -4.33 8.27 1.67
N PRO A 12 -4.30 9.57 2.01
CA PRO A 12 -3.11 10.38 1.81
C PRO A 12 -1.92 9.78 2.56
N VAL A 13 -0.79 9.63 1.88
CA VAL A 13 0.44 9.02 2.43
C VAL A 13 1.55 10.04 2.49
N LEU A 14 2.26 10.07 3.62
CA LEU A 14 3.46 10.90 3.74
C LEU A 14 4.55 10.43 2.76
N PRO A 15 5.38 11.34 2.21
CA PRO A 15 6.29 11.04 1.10
C PRO A 15 7.48 10.14 1.49
N PHE A 16 7.57 9.72 2.74
CA PHE A 16 8.72 8.96 3.29
C PHE A 16 8.91 7.54 2.72
N LEU A 17 7.96 7.03 1.96
CA LEU A 17 8.07 5.75 1.25
C LEU A 17 7.86 5.87 -0.26
N ALA A 18 7.59 7.08 -0.77
CA ALA A 18 7.27 7.33 -2.18
C ALA A 18 6.15 6.44 -2.74
N GLN A 19 5.15 6.09 -1.91
CA GLN A 19 4.13 5.06 -2.24
C GLN A 19 2.77 5.63 -2.66
N GLY A 20 2.55 6.94 -2.63
CA GLY A 20 1.25 7.52 -2.98
C GLY A 20 0.78 7.12 -4.38
N GLY A 21 1.62 7.34 -5.40
CA GLY A 21 1.30 6.94 -6.77
C GLY A 21 1.16 5.41 -6.95
N ALA A 22 2.02 4.62 -6.30
CA ALA A 22 1.94 3.17 -6.35
C ALA A 22 0.62 2.66 -5.76
N LEU A 23 0.19 3.19 -4.60
CA LEU A 23 -1.09 2.84 -3.99
C LEU A 23 -2.28 3.20 -4.88
N ALA A 24 -2.24 4.34 -5.56
CA ALA A 24 -3.31 4.73 -6.49
C ALA A 24 -3.41 3.77 -7.69
N ILE A 25 -2.28 3.28 -8.21
CA ILE A 25 -2.24 2.26 -9.28
C ILE A 25 -2.77 0.91 -8.76
N GLU A 26 -2.36 0.50 -7.56
CA GLU A 26 -2.88 -0.70 -6.92
C GLU A 26 -4.40 -0.62 -6.69
N ASP A 27 -4.89 0.54 -6.24
CA ASP A 27 -6.32 0.78 -6.04
C ASP A 27 -7.09 0.63 -7.35
N ALA A 28 -6.59 1.20 -8.44
CA ALA A 28 -7.23 1.08 -9.75
C ALA A 28 -7.32 -0.37 -10.21
N ALA A 29 -6.27 -1.17 -9.99
CA ALA A 29 -6.27 -2.59 -10.34
C ALA A 29 -7.30 -3.39 -9.51
N VAL A 30 -7.35 -3.16 -8.19
CA VAL A 30 -8.31 -3.86 -7.31
C VAL A 30 -9.74 -3.41 -7.56
N LEU A 31 -9.96 -2.13 -7.85
CA LEU A 31 -11.29 -1.61 -8.20
C LEU A 31 -11.79 -2.21 -9.52
N ALA A 32 -10.94 -2.28 -10.54
CA ALA A 32 -11.27 -2.90 -11.81
C ALA A 32 -11.63 -4.39 -11.63
N ASP A 33 -10.89 -5.10 -10.80
CA ASP A 33 -11.14 -6.50 -10.46
C ASP A 33 -12.48 -6.68 -9.73
N ALA A 34 -12.76 -5.85 -8.73
CA ALA A 34 -14.00 -5.89 -7.99
C ALA A 34 -15.23 -5.61 -8.88
N LEU A 35 -15.15 -4.61 -9.77
CA LEU A 35 -16.21 -4.28 -10.71
C LEU A 35 -16.43 -5.39 -11.74
N ALA A 36 -15.38 -6.07 -12.18
CA ALA A 36 -15.50 -7.20 -13.10
C ALA A 36 -16.10 -8.44 -12.43
N GLY A 37 -15.88 -8.62 -11.12
CA GLY A 37 -16.46 -9.71 -10.33
C GLY A 37 -17.97 -9.54 -10.06
N GLU A 38 -18.45 -8.30 -9.94
CA GLU A 38 -19.84 -7.96 -9.62
C GLU A 38 -20.42 -6.95 -10.63
N PRO A 39 -20.55 -7.34 -11.93
CA PRO A 39 -20.91 -6.40 -13.00
C PRO A 39 -22.32 -5.84 -12.87
N HIS A 40 -23.19 -6.46 -12.10
CA HIS A 40 -24.61 -6.07 -11.93
C HIS A 40 -24.91 -5.47 -10.55
N ASP A 41 -23.93 -5.45 -9.63
CA ASP A 41 -24.07 -4.86 -8.28
C ASP A 41 -22.86 -3.97 -7.95
N VAL A 42 -22.83 -2.79 -8.56
CA VAL A 42 -21.77 -1.80 -8.32
C VAL A 42 -21.59 -1.46 -6.83
N PRO A 43 -22.64 -1.22 -6.02
CA PRO A 43 -22.46 -0.99 -4.59
C PRO A 43 -21.73 -2.14 -3.87
N SER A 44 -21.99 -3.39 -4.22
CA SER A 44 -21.31 -4.55 -3.64
C SER A 44 -19.83 -4.59 -4.07
N ALA A 45 -19.55 -4.37 -5.35
CA ALA A 45 -18.19 -4.28 -5.88
C ALA A 45 -17.35 -3.19 -5.17
N LEU A 46 -17.94 -2.01 -4.94
CA LEU A 46 -17.26 -0.94 -4.22
C LEU A 46 -16.95 -1.30 -2.77
N ARG A 47 -17.85 -1.97 -2.08
CA ARG A 47 -17.59 -2.47 -0.72
C ARG A 47 -16.49 -3.53 -0.68
N ALA A 48 -16.47 -4.44 -1.66
CA ALA A 48 -15.41 -5.44 -1.79
C ALA A 48 -14.05 -4.79 -2.02
N TYR A 49 -13.99 -3.80 -2.91
CA TYR A 49 -12.80 -2.97 -3.13
C TYR A 49 -12.31 -2.30 -1.83
N GLU A 50 -13.18 -1.60 -1.11
CA GLU A 50 -12.83 -0.92 0.14
C GLU A 50 -12.31 -1.89 1.21
N ALA A 51 -12.97 -3.05 1.36
CA ALA A 51 -12.56 -4.08 2.30
C ALA A 51 -11.17 -4.65 1.96
N ALA A 52 -10.87 -4.84 0.68
CA ALA A 52 -9.57 -5.34 0.22
C ALA A 52 -8.45 -4.30 0.39
N ARG A 53 -8.73 -3.02 0.16
CA ARG A 53 -7.70 -1.96 0.14
C ARG A 53 -7.37 -1.37 1.50
N ARG A 54 -8.38 -1.25 2.37
CA ARG A 54 -8.24 -0.60 3.69
C ARG A 54 -7.10 -1.14 4.55
N PRO A 55 -6.91 -2.47 4.75
CA PRO A 55 -5.82 -2.98 5.56
C PRO A 55 -4.45 -2.61 5.01
N ARG A 56 -4.27 -2.69 3.69
CA ARG A 56 -3.01 -2.36 3.03
C ARG A 56 -2.70 -0.87 3.10
N ALA A 57 -3.67 -0.01 2.81
CA ALA A 57 -3.52 1.44 2.89
C ALA A 57 -3.12 1.87 4.31
N LEU A 58 -3.80 1.35 5.35
CA LEU A 58 -3.46 1.63 6.74
C LEU A 58 -2.04 1.20 7.09
N ARG A 59 -1.61 0.02 6.64
CA ARG A 59 -0.25 -0.48 6.87
C ARG A 59 0.82 0.42 6.22
N VAL A 60 0.58 0.88 5.00
CA VAL A 60 1.50 1.80 4.30
C VAL A 60 1.54 3.16 4.98
N GLN A 61 0.39 3.72 5.37
CA GLN A 61 0.33 4.97 6.12
C GLN A 61 1.09 4.89 7.45
N GLN A 62 0.94 3.79 8.17
CA GLN A 62 1.65 3.56 9.43
C GLN A 62 3.15 3.48 9.20
N ALA A 63 3.62 2.69 8.23
CA ALA A 63 5.04 2.59 7.90
C ALA A 63 5.63 3.93 7.45
N ALA A 64 4.88 4.73 6.68
CA ALA A 64 5.32 6.07 6.28
C ALA A 64 5.47 7.01 7.50
N ARG A 65 4.54 6.96 8.46
CA ARG A 65 4.64 7.73 9.71
C ARG A 65 5.83 7.30 10.56
N GLU A 66 6.08 6.00 10.67
CA GLU A 66 7.24 5.46 11.39
C GLU A 66 8.55 5.92 10.77
N ASN A 67 8.68 5.86 9.45
CA ASN A 67 9.84 6.40 8.74
C ASN A 67 10.00 7.90 8.97
N GLY A 68 8.91 8.65 8.94
CA GLY A 68 8.94 10.07 9.26
C GLY A 68 9.51 10.34 10.66
N ARG A 69 9.11 9.57 11.67
CA ARG A 69 9.67 9.68 13.03
C ARG A 69 11.15 9.34 13.08
N ILE A 70 11.57 8.29 12.37
CA ILE A 70 12.98 7.87 12.30
C ILE A 70 13.83 8.95 11.65
N TYR A 71 13.38 9.56 10.55
CA TYR A 71 14.12 10.62 9.87
C TYR A 71 14.25 11.90 10.69
N HIS A 72 13.25 12.22 11.52
CA HIS A 72 13.24 13.42 12.34
C HIS A 72 13.76 13.21 13.77
N MET A 73 14.38 12.07 14.06
CA MET A 73 15.01 11.84 15.38
C MET A 73 16.14 12.84 15.61
N ALA A 74 16.07 13.56 16.76
CA ALA A 74 17.12 14.43 17.25
C ALA A 74 18.17 13.66 18.08
N ALA A 75 19.31 14.33 18.41
CA ALA A 75 20.31 13.79 19.31
C ALA A 75 19.71 13.59 20.74
N PRO A 76 20.12 12.55 21.50
CA PRO A 76 21.14 11.55 21.16
C PRO A 76 20.63 10.36 20.34
N LEU A 77 19.31 10.22 20.17
CA LEU A 77 18.68 9.07 19.49
C LEU A 77 19.11 8.95 18.01
N SER A 78 19.40 10.09 17.36
CA SER A 78 19.88 10.08 15.98
C SER A 78 21.24 9.39 15.83
N LEU A 79 22.11 9.43 16.83
CA LEU A 79 23.41 8.74 16.82
C LEU A 79 23.22 7.22 16.85
N VAL A 80 22.30 6.75 17.71
CA VAL A 80 21.95 5.32 17.80
C VAL A 80 21.34 4.85 16.49
N ARG A 81 20.40 5.61 15.92
CA ARG A 81 19.81 5.33 14.61
C ARG A 81 20.90 5.19 13.54
N ASN A 82 21.80 6.15 13.43
CA ASN A 82 22.85 6.15 12.42
C ASN A 82 23.78 4.93 12.56
N LEU A 83 24.09 4.54 13.80
CA LEU A 83 24.89 3.36 14.07
C LEU A 83 24.17 2.07 13.63
N VAL A 84 22.87 1.95 13.92
CA VAL A 84 22.04 0.81 13.49
C VAL A 84 21.97 0.76 11.96
N MET A 85 21.70 1.90 11.32
CA MET A 85 21.63 1.96 9.86
C MET A 85 22.96 1.60 9.20
N ALA A 86 24.09 2.06 9.75
CA ALA A 86 25.43 1.73 9.23
C ALA A 86 25.76 0.23 9.33
N ARG A 87 25.13 -0.48 10.26
CA ARG A 87 25.31 -1.94 10.43
C ARG A 87 24.26 -2.79 9.76
N THR A 88 23.19 -2.18 9.20
CA THR A 88 22.13 -2.90 8.51
C THR A 88 22.55 -3.15 7.07
N SER A 89 22.59 -4.40 6.63
CA SER A 89 22.89 -4.74 5.24
C SER A 89 21.77 -4.30 4.29
N GLY A 90 22.11 -4.08 3.02
CA GLY A 90 21.15 -3.77 1.97
C GLY A 90 20.07 -4.86 1.82
N GLU A 91 20.44 -6.14 1.98
CA GLU A 91 19.51 -7.26 1.96
C GLU A 91 18.48 -7.19 3.09
N ALA A 92 18.93 -6.87 4.32
CA ALA A 92 18.03 -6.70 5.46
C ALA A 92 17.05 -5.54 5.26
N MET A 93 17.51 -4.45 4.65
CA MET A 93 16.66 -3.32 4.26
C MET A 93 15.64 -3.72 3.20
N LEU A 94 16.03 -4.43 2.17
CA LEU A 94 15.12 -4.93 1.13
C LEU A 94 14.10 -5.91 1.71
N ALA A 95 14.53 -6.85 2.55
CA ALA A 95 13.64 -7.80 3.22
C ALA A 95 12.58 -7.10 4.08
N ARG A 96 12.94 -6.00 4.76
CA ARG A 96 12.02 -5.19 5.56
C ARG A 96 10.87 -4.60 4.73
N TYR A 97 11.13 -4.27 3.47
CA TYR A 97 10.15 -3.64 2.57
C TYR A 97 9.63 -4.59 1.48
N ALA A 98 9.98 -5.88 1.52
CA ALA A 98 9.50 -6.86 0.54
C ALA A 98 7.97 -6.91 0.44
N TRP A 99 7.26 -6.79 1.57
CA TRP A 99 5.79 -6.72 1.60
C TRP A 99 5.21 -5.49 0.89
N LEU A 100 5.99 -4.40 0.82
CA LEU A 100 5.60 -3.15 0.21
C LEU A 100 5.79 -3.20 -1.32
N TYR A 101 6.98 -3.59 -1.76
CA TYR A 101 7.36 -3.61 -3.17
C TYR A 101 7.00 -4.90 -3.90
N GLY A 102 6.77 -5.99 -3.18
CA GLY A 102 6.39 -7.29 -3.73
C GLY A 102 4.88 -7.49 -3.91
N TRP A 103 4.07 -6.42 -3.80
CA TRP A 103 2.63 -6.53 -4.02
C TRP A 103 2.32 -6.90 -5.47
N GLN A 104 1.39 -7.82 -5.65
CA GLN A 104 0.88 -8.22 -6.95
C GLN A 104 -0.64 -8.00 -7.00
N PRO A 105 -1.18 -7.56 -8.15
CA PRO A 105 -2.61 -7.40 -8.30
C PRO A 105 -3.32 -8.75 -8.16
N PRO A 106 -4.59 -8.76 -7.67
CA PRO A 106 -5.39 -9.98 -7.66
C PRO A 106 -5.48 -10.54 -9.08
N GLN A 107 -5.25 -11.84 -9.22
CA GLN A 107 -5.40 -12.51 -10.50
C GLN A 107 -6.87 -12.87 -10.67
N HIS A 108 -7.52 -12.25 -11.62
CA HIS A 108 -8.91 -12.61 -11.96
C HIS A 108 -8.93 -14.06 -12.48
N GLU A 109 -9.62 -14.96 -11.79
CA GLU A 109 -9.81 -16.34 -12.22
C GLU A 109 -10.47 -16.44 -13.61
N ALA A 110 -11.24 -15.43 -13.99
CA ALA A 110 -11.88 -15.33 -15.32
C ALA A 110 -10.89 -15.26 -16.49
N ARG A 111 -9.66 -14.78 -16.30
CA ARG A 111 -8.64 -14.78 -17.36
C ARG A 111 -8.00 -16.15 -17.56
N ARG A 112 -8.05 -17.03 -16.58
CA ARG A 112 -7.53 -18.40 -16.68
C ARG A 112 -8.43 -19.33 -17.48
N ASN A 113 -9.74 -19.05 -17.52
CA ASN A 113 -10.73 -19.88 -18.23
C ASN A 113 -11.03 -19.37 -19.65
N ALA A 114 -10.41 -18.27 -20.08
CA ALA A 114 -10.61 -17.67 -21.40
C ALA A 114 -9.40 -17.89 -22.36
N ALA A 115 -8.39 -18.62 -21.94
CA ALA A 115 -7.25 -19.09 -22.73
C ALA A 115 -7.27 -20.61 -22.84
#